data_44c41434c9055e776599b7dceb31fe68
#
_entry.id   44c41434c9055e776599b7dceb31fe68
#
_cell.length_a   1.000
_cell.length_b   1.000
_cell.length_c   1.000
_cell.angle_alpha   90.00
_cell.angle_beta   90.00
_cell.angle_gamma   90.00
#
_symmetry.space_group_name_H-M   'P 1'
#
loop_
_entity.id
_entity.type
_entity.pdbx_description
1 polymer ?
#
loop_
_entity_poly.entity_id
_entity_poly.type
_entity_poly.pdbx_seq_one_letter_code
_entity_poly.pdbx_strand_id
1 'polypeptide(L)'
;RVDGHPIGGGAGRIIRMEPLVNCLRENTKKSTYKIRMSPKGHPYTQKDAIRFSKRDDICIICGHYEGIDARFEDYVDEQVSVGDYILSGGEIPARLISDSIIRLLKGAIADDSTKEESFSNTILEYPQYTYPLDFEGKKIPEILFCGNHKIIDDYHRKQARKDTYKYRKDLFDQRVYTRRDSKLWEEIQTGEELSPAEKQAMENGKKFLPKEGR
;
A
#
# COMPACT_ATOMS: atom_id res chain seq x y z
N ARG A 1 35.78 9.47 -12.45
CA ARG A 1 35.52 8.31 -11.59
C ARG A 1 34.43 8.67 -10.59
N VAL A 2 33.38 7.85 -10.52
CA VAL A 2 32.18 8.16 -9.72
C VAL A 2 32.31 7.74 -8.26
N ASP A 3 33.23 6.86 -7.94
CA ASP A 3 33.42 6.26 -6.61
C ASP A 3 34.84 6.40 -6.07
N GLY A 4 35.00 6.23 -4.77
CA GLY A 4 36.30 6.30 -4.06
C GLY A 4 36.32 5.36 -2.87
N HIS A 5 37.51 5.19 -2.26
CA HIS A 5 37.63 4.49 -1.00
C HIS A 5 37.12 5.36 0.16
N PRO A 6 36.54 4.77 1.21
CA PRO A 6 36.16 5.50 2.41
C PRO A 6 37.40 6.21 3.06
N ILE A 7 37.24 7.47 3.41
CA ILE A 7 38.24 8.18 4.19
C ILE A 7 38.15 7.70 5.64
N GLY A 8 39.25 7.34 6.24
CA GLY A 8 39.33 6.72 7.57
C GLY A 8 39.38 5.19 7.55
N GLY A 9 39.36 4.57 6.35
CA GLY A 9 39.43 3.12 6.18
C GLY A 9 38.05 2.49 6.09
N GLY A 10 38.00 1.20 5.82
CA GLY A 10 36.78 0.41 5.64
C GLY A 10 36.77 -0.37 4.32
N ALA A 11 35.89 -1.35 4.23
CA ALA A 11 35.71 -2.13 3.02
C ALA A 11 34.90 -1.38 1.96
N GLY A 12 35.07 -1.77 0.71
CA GLY A 12 34.21 -1.34 -0.39
C GLY A 12 34.54 0.07 -0.92
N ARG A 13 33.53 0.70 -1.48
CA ARG A 13 33.63 1.99 -2.17
C ARG A 13 32.39 2.84 -1.85
N ILE A 14 32.56 4.17 -1.95
CA ILE A 14 31.49 5.16 -1.70
C ILE A 14 31.33 6.02 -2.94
N ILE A 15 30.10 6.35 -3.32
CA ILE A 15 29.82 7.31 -4.39
C ILE A 15 30.29 8.70 -3.94
N ARG A 16 31.09 9.34 -4.79
CA ARG A 16 31.69 10.65 -4.52
C ARG A 16 30.68 11.79 -4.69
N MET A 17 30.88 12.87 -3.95
CA MET A 17 30.07 14.09 -4.01
C MET A 17 30.00 14.70 -5.41
N GLU A 18 31.15 15.02 -6.00
CA GLU A 18 31.26 15.82 -7.20
C GLU A 18 30.47 15.23 -8.39
N PRO A 19 30.65 13.96 -8.80
CA PRO A 19 29.89 13.39 -9.91
C PRO A 19 28.39 13.33 -9.61
N LEU A 20 28.01 13.06 -8.36
CA LEU A 20 26.62 12.95 -7.97
C LEU A 20 25.92 14.31 -7.95
N VAL A 21 26.55 15.34 -7.39
CA VAL A 21 26.01 16.71 -7.38
C VAL A 21 25.92 17.28 -8.78
N ASN A 22 26.90 17.02 -9.66
CA ASN A 22 26.85 17.46 -11.06
C ASN A 22 25.68 16.78 -11.79
N CYS A 23 25.55 15.44 -11.65
CA CYS A 23 24.41 14.70 -12.21
C CYS A 23 23.06 15.27 -11.71
N LEU A 24 22.95 15.54 -10.42
CA LEU A 24 21.73 16.11 -9.85
C LEU A 24 21.41 17.49 -10.47
N ARG A 25 22.40 18.37 -10.58
CA ARG A 25 22.22 19.73 -11.16
C ARG A 25 21.84 19.70 -12.63
N GLU A 26 22.41 18.78 -13.40
CA GLU A 26 22.12 18.62 -14.83
C GLU A 26 20.73 18.06 -15.10
N ASN A 27 20.19 17.22 -14.21
CA ASN A 27 18.96 16.46 -14.42
C ASN A 27 17.77 16.94 -13.58
N THR A 28 17.94 17.93 -12.70
CA THR A 28 16.86 18.43 -11.84
C THR A 28 16.71 19.96 -11.93
N LYS A 29 15.50 20.42 -11.71
CA LYS A 29 15.17 21.85 -11.54
C LYS A 29 15.23 22.21 -10.05
N LYS A 30 15.21 23.49 -9.75
CA LYS A 30 15.13 23.97 -8.37
C LYS A 30 13.87 23.49 -7.65
N SER A 31 12.76 23.27 -8.38
CA SER A 31 11.48 22.81 -7.87
C SER A 31 11.38 21.28 -7.76
N THR A 32 12.30 20.53 -8.34
CA THR A 32 12.30 19.06 -8.29
C THR A 32 12.45 18.56 -6.85
N TYR A 33 11.52 17.73 -6.39
CA TYR A 33 11.58 17.13 -5.06
C TYR A 33 12.52 15.92 -5.06
N LYS A 34 13.56 15.96 -4.23
CA LYS A 34 14.68 15.01 -4.24
C LYS A 34 14.57 14.03 -3.08
N ILE A 35 14.35 12.77 -3.40
CA ILE A 35 14.20 11.68 -2.42
C ILE A 35 15.41 10.76 -2.50
N ARG A 36 16.09 10.54 -1.38
CA ARG A 36 17.18 9.55 -1.28
C ARG A 36 16.66 8.25 -0.67
N MET A 37 16.95 7.14 -1.33
CA MET A 37 16.74 5.81 -0.75
C MET A 37 17.83 5.54 0.30
N SER A 38 17.44 5.31 1.55
CA SER A 38 18.38 5.17 2.66
C SER A 38 17.78 4.42 3.83
N PRO A 39 18.54 3.50 4.50
CA PRO A 39 18.11 2.91 5.78
C PRO A 39 17.87 3.93 6.90
N LYS A 40 18.45 5.13 6.80
CA LYS A 40 18.23 6.22 7.76
C LYS A 40 16.90 6.94 7.56
N GLY A 41 16.24 6.73 6.42
CA GLY A 41 14.97 7.36 6.10
C GLY A 41 13.82 6.84 6.96
N HIS A 42 12.74 7.60 7.03
CA HIS A 42 11.51 7.10 7.66
C HIS A 42 10.89 5.96 6.83
N PRO A 43 10.17 5.03 7.46
CA PRO A 43 9.49 3.95 6.75
C PRO A 43 8.47 4.46 5.74
N TYR A 44 8.57 4.01 4.49
CA TYR A 44 7.64 4.35 3.42
C TYR A 44 6.26 3.73 3.63
N THR A 45 5.22 4.51 3.41
CA THR A 45 3.83 4.10 3.59
C THR A 45 2.93 4.56 2.43
N GLN A 46 1.70 4.07 2.37
CA GLN A 46 0.70 4.54 1.40
C GLN A 46 0.42 6.06 1.52
N LYS A 47 0.56 6.64 2.73
CA LYS A 47 0.44 8.10 2.92
C LYS A 47 1.53 8.86 2.18
N ASP A 48 2.72 8.30 2.12
CA ASP A 48 3.85 8.89 1.38
C ASP A 48 3.62 8.79 -0.13
N ALA A 49 3.13 7.64 -0.62
CA ALA A 49 2.74 7.48 -2.02
C ALA A 49 1.72 8.56 -2.44
N ILE A 50 0.66 8.77 -1.64
CA ILE A 50 -0.36 9.80 -1.87
C ILE A 50 0.23 11.21 -1.82
N ARG A 51 1.15 11.48 -0.91
CA ARG A 51 1.83 12.78 -0.80
C ARG A 51 2.74 13.04 -2.00
N PHE A 52 3.48 12.04 -2.42
CA PHE A 52 4.38 12.13 -3.57
C PHE A 52 3.62 12.21 -4.89
N SER A 53 2.50 11.52 -5.06
CA SER A 53 1.69 11.59 -6.29
C SER A 53 1.13 13.00 -6.60
N LYS A 54 1.19 13.91 -5.63
CA LYS A 54 0.79 15.33 -5.78
C LYS A 54 1.94 16.26 -6.18
N ARG A 55 3.17 15.72 -6.33
CA ARG A 55 4.34 16.48 -6.77
C ARG A 55 4.41 16.48 -8.29
N ASP A 56 4.74 17.61 -8.87
CA ASP A 56 4.88 17.76 -10.33
C ASP A 56 6.16 17.09 -10.86
N ASP A 57 7.21 17.07 -10.04
CA ASP A 57 8.53 16.56 -10.44
C ASP A 57 9.26 15.96 -9.24
N ILE A 58 9.70 14.69 -9.37
CA ILE A 58 10.41 13.93 -8.34
C ILE A 58 11.67 13.33 -8.92
N CYS A 59 12.78 13.49 -8.21
CA CYS A 59 14.03 12.79 -8.47
C CYS A 59 14.30 11.80 -7.35
N ILE A 60 14.41 10.51 -7.67
CA ILE A 60 14.75 9.46 -6.72
C ILE A 60 16.23 9.14 -6.87
N ILE A 61 16.99 9.31 -5.79
CA ILE A 61 18.44 9.09 -5.74
C ILE A 61 18.72 7.69 -5.20
N CYS A 62 19.30 6.84 -6.05
CA CYS A 62 19.69 5.48 -5.75
C CYS A 62 21.15 5.40 -5.35
N GLY A 63 21.42 4.96 -4.12
CA GLY A 63 22.79 4.62 -3.69
C GLY A 63 23.22 3.27 -4.20
N HIS A 64 24.53 3.06 -4.29
CA HIS A 64 25.18 1.80 -4.63
C HIS A 64 26.44 1.60 -3.79
N TYR A 65 27.09 0.43 -3.86
CA TYR A 65 28.28 0.10 -3.08
C TYR A 65 28.00 0.19 -1.55
N GLU A 66 28.97 0.78 -0.79
CA GLU A 66 28.79 1.06 0.64
C GLU A 66 27.93 2.32 0.91
N GLY A 67 27.45 2.97 -0.13
CA GLY A 67 26.58 4.13 -0.04
C GLY A 67 27.12 5.37 -0.74
N ILE A 68 26.63 6.51 -0.30
CA ILE A 68 26.90 7.85 -0.84
C ILE A 68 27.64 8.65 0.24
N ASP A 69 28.58 9.52 -0.16
CA ASP A 69 29.24 10.46 0.74
C ASP A 69 28.21 11.18 1.62
N ALA A 70 28.45 11.20 2.93
CA ALA A 70 27.47 11.70 3.90
C ALA A 70 27.07 13.17 3.67
N ARG A 71 27.96 13.99 3.12
CA ARG A 71 27.70 15.40 2.80
C ARG A 71 26.62 15.61 1.74
N PHE A 72 26.24 14.53 1.02
CA PHE A 72 25.17 14.60 0.05
C PHE A 72 23.78 14.71 0.69
N GLU A 73 23.67 14.49 2.00
CA GLU A 73 22.40 14.65 2.74
C GLU A 73 21.86 16.09 2.63
N ASP A 74 22.71 17.09 2.48
CA ASP A 74 22.31 18.50 2.31
C ASP A 74 21.70 18.81 0.92
N TYR A 75 21.76 17.88 -0.02
CA TYR A 75 21.26 18.04 -1.39
C TYR A 75 19.91 17.33 -1.65
N VAL A 76 19.35 16.71 -0.63
CA VAL A 76 18.08 15.99 -0.74
C VAL A 76 17.03 16.62 0.16
N ASP A 77 15.77 16.54 -0.27
CA ASP A 77 14.65 17.07 0.50
C ASP A 77 14.18 16.05 1.54
N GLU A 78 14.37 14.75 1.27
CA GLU A 78 13.88 13.69 2.14
C GLU A 78 14.65 12.37 1.97
N GLN A 79 14.76 11.59 3.04
CA GLN A 79 15.27 10.22 3.01
C GLN A 79 14.14 9.25 3.36
N VAL A 80 14.04 8.14 2.60
CA VAL A 80 12.97 7.15 2.73
C VAL A 80 13.56 5.74 2.78
N SER A 81 13.04 4.92 3.69
CA SER A 81 13.34 3.49 3.81
C SER A 81 12.14 2.64 3.37
N VAL A 82 12.39 1.56 2.66
CA VAL A 82 11.35 0.58 2.29
C VAL A 82 11.27 -0.60 3.26
N GLY A 83 12.09 -0.61 4.31
CA GLY A 83 12.08 -1.63 5.36
C GLY A 83 13.46 -1.86 5.97
N ASP A 84 13.50 -2.63 7.07
CA ASP A 84 14.69 -2.91 7.87
C ASP A 84 15.45 -4.11 7.32
N TYR A 85 15.92 -3.99 6.08
CA TYR A 85 16.76 -4.98 5.40
C TYR A 85 17.69 -4.29 4.40
N ILE A 86 18.77 -4.96 4.03
CA ILE A 86 19.79 -4.41 3.13
C ILE A 86 19.60 -4.97 1.72
N LEU A 87 19.68 -4.09 0.73
CA LEU A 87 19.67 -4.40 -0.69
C LEU A 87 21.00 -3.99 -1.34
N SER A 88 21.29 -4.55 -2.51
CA SER A 88 22.54 -4.25 -3.24
C SER A 88 22.63 -2.80 -3.73
N GLY A 89 21.48 -2.10 -3.86
CA GLY A 89 21.41 -0.73 -4.33
C GLY A 89 20.02 -0.13 -4.15
N GLY A 90 19.86 1.13 -4.49
CA GLY A 90 18.62 1.89 -4.36
C GLY A 90 17.60 1.69 -5.48
N GLU A 91 17.93 0.93 -6.53
CA GLU A 91 17.13 0.80 -7.75
C GLU A 91 15.81 0.04 -7.50
N ILE A 92 15.85 -1.04 -6.71
CA ILE A 92 14.66 -1.80 -6.35
C ILE A 92 13.70 -0.98 -5.48
N PRO A 93 14.16 -0.33 -4.39
CA PRO A 93 13.34 0.62 -3.64
C PRO A 93 12.76 1.74 -4.49
N ALA A 94 13.55 2.31 -5.40
CA ALA A 94 13.08 3.37 -6.30
C ALA A 94 11.95 2.88 -7.20
N ARG A 95 12.04 1.67 -7.75
CA ARG A 95 10.98 1.06 -8.56
C ARG A 95 9.71 0.82 -7.76
N LEU A 96 9.83 0.31 -6.52
CA LEU A 96 8.70 0.11 -5.61
C LEU A 96 7.97 1.44 -5.34
N ILE A 97 8.71 2.48 -5.00
CA ILE A 97 8.15 3.82 -4.75
C ILE A 97 7.52 4.38 -6.03
N SER A 98 8.21 4.29 -7.17
CA SER A 98 7.69 4.77 -8.45
C SER A 98 6.38 4.09 -8.84
N ASP A 99 6.30 2.76 -8.73
CA ASP A 99 5.08 2.01 -9.01
C ASP A 99 3.92 2.46 -8.12
N SER A 100 4.14 2.53 -6.81
CA SER A 100 3.13 2.95 -5.85
C SER A 100 2.63 4.41 -6.05
N ILE A 101 3.47 5.29 -6.61
CA ILE A 101 3.09 6.66 -6.99
C ILE A 101 2.32 6.66 -8.30
N ILE A 102 2.86 5.99 -9.34
CA ILE A 102 2.32 6.02 -10.70
C ILE A 102 0.88 5.50 -10.73
N ARG A 103 0.59 4.41 -10.00
CA ARG A 103 -0.76 3.85 -9.93
C ARG A 103 -1.81 4.78 -9.30
N LEU A 104 -1.38 5.83 -8.58
CA LEU A 104 -2.25 6.86 -8.02
C LEU A 104 -2.49 8.04 -8.98
N LEU A 105 -1.78 8.09 -10.11
CA LEU A 105 -1.96 9.14 -11.11
C LEU A 105 -3.23 8.86 -11.93
N LYS A 106 -3.94 9.94 -12.27
CA LYS A 106 -5.17 9.85 -13.07
C LYS A 106 -4.92 9.12 -14.39
N GLY A 107 -5.72 8.10 -14.66
CA GLY A 107 -5.64 7.32 -15.90
C GLY A 107 -4.57 6.23 -15.91
N ALA A 108 -3.78 6.05 -14.85
CA ALA A 108 -2.82 4.95 -14.74
C ALA A 108 -3.51 3.60 -14.45
N ILE A 109 -4.55 3.63 -13.61
CA ILE A 109 -5.41 2.50 -13.27
C ILE A 109 -6.86 2.99 -13.31
N ALA A 110 -7.85 2.08 -13.39
CA ALA A 110 -9.26 2.43 -13.32
C ALA A 110 -9.56 3.19 -12.01
N ASP A 111 -10.23 4.34 -12.14
CA ASP A 111 -10.45 5.29 -11.03
C ASP A 111 -11.15 4.68 -9.80
N ASP A 112 -11.91 3.60 -9.99
CA ASP A 112 -12.61 2.91 -8.90
C ASP A 112 -11.74 1.89 -8.16
N SER A 113 -10.67 1.38 -8.80
CA SER A 113 -9.81 0.35 -8.22
C SER A 113 -9.01 0.84 -7.01
N THR A 114 -8.70 2.13 -6.93
CA THR A 114 -7.86 2.69 -5.85
C THR A 114 -8.65 3.14 -4.62
N LYS A 115 -10.00 3.20 -4.70
CA LYS A 115 -10.84 3.76 -3.64
C LYS A 115 -10.98 2.86 -2.42
N GLU A 116 -11.00 1.55 -2.61
CA GLU A 116 -11.27 0.55 -1.57
C GLU A 116 -10.07 -0.35 -1.25
N GLU A 117 -8.89 -0.02 -1.77
CA GLU A 117 -7.67 -0.80 -1.53
C GLU A 117 -7.20 -0.74 -0.07
N SER A 118 -6.47 -1.80 0.31
CA SER A 118 -5.78 -1.86 1.60
C SER A 118 -4.96 -0.59 1.86
N PHE A 119 -4.96 -0.13 3.10
CA PHE A 119 -4.27 1.08 3.59
C PHE A 119 -4.86 2.43 3.13
N SER A 120 -5.77 2.49 2.17
CA SER A 120 -6.43 3.75 1.77
C SER A 120 -7.20 4.38 2.94
N ASN A 121 -7.83 3.55 3.77
CA ASN A 121 -8.62 3.94 4.94
C ASN A 121 -8.12 3.32 6.25
N THR A 122 -6.83 3.01 6.38
CA THR A 122 -6.22 2.35 7.56
C THR A 122 -6.81 0.98 7.90
N ILE A 123 -7.39 0.28 6.93
CA ILE A 123 -7.85 -1.10 7.05
C ILE A 123 -7.37 -1.91 5.85
N LEU A 124 -7.35 -3.22 6.00
CA LEU A 124 -7.16 -4.14 4.88
C LEU A 124 -8.43 -4.18 4.03
N GLU A 125 -8.26 -4.48 2.76
CA GLU A 125 -9.35 -4.80 1.85
C GLU A 125 -10.08 -6.07 2.31
N TYR A 126 -11.36 -6.17 1.98
CA TYR A 126 -12.14 -7.38 2.23
C TYR A 126 -11.75 -8.51 1.27
N PRO A 127 -11.99 -9.80 1.64
CA PRO A 127 -11.72 -10.93 0.78
C PRO A 127 -12.51 -10.86 -0.53
N GLN A 128 -11.81 -11.04 -1.63
CA GLN A 128 -12.38 -11.06 -2.98
C GLN A 128 -12.55 -12.50 -3.46
N TYR A 129 -13.59 -12.76 -4.27
CA TYR A 129 -13.91 -14.08 -4.79
C TYR A 129 -14.16 -14.03 -6.29
N THR A 130 -13.87 -15.16 -6.97
CA THR A 130 -14.13 -15.37 -8.39
C THR A 130 -14.53 -16.84 -8.64
N TYR A 131 -14.88 -17.18 -9.87
CA TYR A 131 -15.25 -18.54 -10.25
C TYR A 131 -14.07 -19.52 -10.13
N PRO A 132 -14.36 -20.81 -9.86
CA PRO A 132 -15.70 -21.43 -9.69
C PRO A 132 -16.34 -21.12 -8.34
N LEU A 133 -17.66 -21.30 -8.23
CA LEU A 133 -18.42 -21.02 -7.00
C LEU A 133 -18.07 -21.96 -5.83
N ASP A 134 -17.68 -23.17 -6.16
CA ASP A 134 -17.14 -24.16 -5.22
C ASP A 134 -15.84 -24.70 -5.78
N PHE A 135 -14.79 -24.62 -4.98
CA PHE A 135 -13.49 -25.21 -5.30
C PHE A 135 -13.06 -26.11 -4.13
N GLU A 136 -13.09 -27.42 -4.34
CA GLU A 136 -12.72 -28.42 -3.35
C GLU A 136 -13.49 -28.27 -2.01
N GLY A 137 -14.78 -27.97 -2.08
CA GLY A 137 -15.63 -27.76 -0.91
C GLY A 137 -15.53 -26.36 -0.28
N LYS A 138 -14.69 -25.48 -0.82
CA LYS A 138 -14.58 -24.07 -0.42
C LYS A 138 -15.53 -23.23 -1.25
N LYS A 139 -16.63 -22.82 -0.64
CA LYS A 139 -17.70 -22.08 -1.30
C LYS A 139 -17.54 -20.56 -1.17
N ILE A 140 -17.98 -19.84 -2.19
CA ILE A 140 -18.16 -18.38 -2.12
C ILE A 140 -19.32 -18.08 -1.17
N PRO A 141 -19.21 -17.08 -0.27
CA PRO A 141 -20.32 -16.70 0.62
C PRO A 141 -21.58 -16.32 -0.13
N GLU A 142 -22.67 -17.01 0.16
CA GLU A 142 -23.97 -16.84 -0.55
C GLU A 142 -24.52 -15.41 -0.47
N ILE A 143 -24.18 -14.67 0.59
CA ILE A 143 -24.60 -13.28 0.77
C ILE A 143 -24.17 -12.37 -0.38
N LEU A 144 -23.06 -12.69 -1.04
CA LEU A 144 -22.56 -11.92 -2.19
C LEU A 144 -23.50 -11.99 -3.41
N PHE A 145 -24.41 -12.95 -3.42
CA PHE A 145 -25.41 -13.11 -4.46
C PHE A 145 -26.80 -12.60 -4.07
N CYS A 146 -26.94 -11.91 -2.92
CA CYS A 146 -28.26 -11.46 -2.43
C CYS A 146 -28.90 -10.33 -3.27
N GLY A 147 -28.14 -9.72 -4.20
CA GLY A 147 -28.64 -8.64 -5.07
C GLY A 147 -28.88 -7.31 -4.36
N ASN A 148 -28.57 -7.19 -3.07
CA ASN A 148 -28.70 -5.96 -2.29
C ASN A 148 -27.32 -5.36 -2.00
N HIS A 149 -26.92 -4.37 -2.80
CA HIS A 149 -25.60 -3.75 -2.71
C HIS A 149 -25.26 -3.18 -1.32
N LYS A 150 -26.26 -2.62 -0.61
CA LYS A 150 -26.03 -2.08 0.73
C LYS A 150 -25.66 -3.18 1.74
N ILE A 151 -26.29 -4.33 1.63
CA ILE A 151 -26.03 -5.49 2.50
C ILE A 151 -24.69 -6.12 2.14
N ILE A 152 -24.36 -6.22 0.85
CA ILE A 152 -23.06 -6.69 0.39
C ILE A 152 -21.96 -5.75 0.89
N ASP A 153 -22.16 -4.42 0.82
CA ASP A 153 -21.22 -3.43 1.35
C ASP A 153 -21.02 -3.58 2.88
N ASP A 154 -22.09 -3.77 3.66
CA ASP A 154 -21.97 -4.02 5.10
C ASP A 154 -21.20 -5.32 5.40
N TYR A 155 -21.45 -6.37 4.62
CA TYR A 155 -20.71 -7.63 4.72
C TYR A 155 -19.22 -7.44 4.39
N HIS A 156 -18.89 -6.76 3.29
CA HIS A 156 -17.51 -6.44 2.93
C HIS A 156 -16.81 -5.66 4.04
N ARG A 157 -17.45 -4.65 4.61
CA ARG A 157 -16.93 -3.88 5.75
C ARG A 157 -16.69 -4.75 6.99
N LYS A 158 -17.55 -5.71 7.29
CA LYS A 158 -17.34 -6.67 8.37
C LYS A 158 -16.11 -7.53 8.13
N GLN A 159 -15.96 -8.09 6.90
CA GLN A 159 -14.82 -8.94 6.57
C GLN A 159 -13.50 -8.16 6.60
N ALA A 160 -13.45 -6.97 6.00
CA ALA A 160 -12.29 -6.09 6.04
C ALA A 160 -11.84 -5.82 7.49
N ARG A 161 -12.77 -5.67 8.42
CA ARG A 161 -12.45 -5.46 9.84
C ARG A 161 -11.97 -6.70 10.55
N LYS A 162 -12.62 -7.85 10.31
CA LYS A 162 -12.15 -9.14 10.84
C LYS A 162 -10.69 -9.38 10.44
N ASP A 163 -10.38 -9.18 9.17
CA ASP A 163 -9.03 -9.38 8.65
C ASP A 163 -8.05 -8.35 9.18
N THR A 164 -8.44 -7.07 9.27
CA THR A 164 -7.59 -6.05 9.86
C THR A 164 -7.29 -6.35 11.33
N TYR A 165 -8.29 -6.72 12.12
CA TYR A 165 -8.10 -7.09 13.52
C TYR A 165 -7.18 -8.31 13.68
N LYS A 166 -7.37 -9.33 12.81
CA LYS A 166 -6.61 -10.58 12.87
C LYS A 166 -5.16 -10.41 12.42
N TYR A 167 -4.92 -9.69 11.34
CA TYR A 167 -3.62 -9.67 10.65
C TYR A 167 -2.85 -8.36 10.85
N ARG A 168 -3.55 -7.26 11.10
CA ARG A 168 -2.95 -5.93 11.23
C ARG A 168 -3.63 -5.13 12.36
N LYS A 169 -3.48 -5.68 13.57
CA LYS A 169 -4.03 -5.07 14.78
C LYS A 169 -3.51 -3.64 15.01
N ASP A 170 -2.29 -3.37 14.60
CA ASP A 170 -1.67 -2.04 14.59
C ASP A 170 -2.50 -1.01 13.82
N LEU A 171 -3.02 -1.38 12.65
CA LEU A 171 -3.90 -0.53 11.83
C LEU A 171 -5.30 -0.42 12.44
N PHE A 172 -5.80 -1.54 12.97
CA PHE A 172 -7.11 -1.57 13.60
C PHE A 172 -7.19 -0.60 14.78
N ASP A 173 -6.18 -0.58 15.64
CA ASP A 173 -6.11 0.25 16.83
C ASP A 173 -5.90 1.76 16.51
N GLN A 174 -5.34 2.09 15.36
CA GLN A 174 -5.11 3.47 14.92
C GLN A 174 -6.33 4.15 14.29
N ARG A 175 -7.35 3.38 13.93
CA ARG A 175 -8.50 3.91 13.18
C ARG A 175 -9.53 4.60 14.07
N VAL A 176 -10.02 5.76 13.62
CA VAL A 176 -11.23 6.37 14.16
C VAL A 176 -12.45 5.74 13.50
N TYR A 177 -13.29 5.10 14.29
CA TYR A 177 -14.47 4.37 13.83
C TYR A 177 -15.72 5.24 13.80
N THR A 178 -16.51 5.13 12.72
CA THR A 178 -17.84 5.74 12.66
C THR A 178 -18.83 4.95 13.53
N ARG A 179 -19.99 5.55 13.86
CA ARG A 179 -21.07 4.86 14.61
C ARG A 179 -21.54 3.58 13.90
N ARG A 180 -21.64 3.60 12.55
CA ARG A 180 -21.97 2.41 11.74
C ARG A 180 -20.91 1.34 11.91
N ASP A 181 -19.67 1.75 11.85
CA ASP A 181 -18.53 0.86 12.04
C ASP A 181 -18.53 0.19 13.43
N SER A 182 -18.80 0.90 14.49
CA SER A 182 -18.85 0.33 15.84
C SER A 182 -19.98 -0.69 15.96
N LYS A 183 -21.16 -0.41 15.40
CA LYS A 183 -22.26 -1.36 15.36
C LYS A 183 -21.91 -2.65 14.62
N LEU A 184 -21.27 -2.56 13.44
CA LEU A 184 -20.83 -3.73 12.69
C LEU A 184 -19.77 -4.54 13.46
N TRP A 185 -18.96 -3.87 14.28
CA TRP A 185 -17.97 -4.56 15.11
C TRP A 185 -18.62 -5.28 16.29
N GLU A 186 -19.63 -4.70 16.94
CA GLU A 186 -20.42 -5.36 17.97
C GLU A 186 -21.07 -6.63 17.45
N GLU A 187 -21.66 -6.59 16.23
CA GLU A 187 -22.24 -7.77 15.58
C GLU A 187 -21.18 -8.87 15.36
N ILE A 188 -19.95 -8.52 15.02
CA ILE A 188 -18.85 -9.48 14.87
C ILE A 188 -18.49 -10.11 16.23
N GLN A 189 -18.44 -9.32 17.29
CA GLN A 189 -18.07 -9.78 18.64
C GLN A 189 -19.12 -10.70 19.27
N THR A 190 -20.40 -10.54 18.94
CA THR A 190 -21.46 -11.44 19.41
C THR A 190 -21.43 -12.82 18.79
N GLY A 191 -20.52 -13.06 17.82
CA GLY A 191 -20.37 -14.35 17.15
C GLY A 191 -21.44 -14.61 16.08
N GLU A 192 -22.33 -13.70 15.82
CA GLU A 192 -23.27 -13.77 14.71
C GLU A 192 -22.54 -13.39 13.41
N GLU A 193 -22.19 -14.38 12.60
CA GLU A 193 -21.56 -14.12 11.28
C GLU A 193 -22.44 -13.25 10.37
N LEU A 194 -23.75 -13.42 10.46
CA LEU A 194 -24.72 -12.68 9.68
C LEU A 194 -25.84 -12.14 10.58
N SER A 195 -26.14 -10.85 10.46
CA SER A 195 -27.27 -10.21 11.11
C SER A 195 -28.61 -10.76 10.58
N PRO A 196 -29.72 -10.57 11.30
CA PRO A 196 -31.05 -10.96 10.81
C PRO A 196 -31.40 -10.38 9.44
N ALA A 197 -31.00 -9.15 9.16
CA ALA A 197 -31.22 -8.49 7.87
C ALA A 197 -30.41 -9.15 6.73
N GLU A 198 -29.17 -9.56 7.01
CA GLU A 198 -28.33 -10.29 6.07
C GLU A 198 -28.87 -11.68 5.76
N LYS A 199 -29.32 -12.40 6.79
CA LYS A 199 -29.98 -13.71 6.63
C LYS A 199 -31.26 -13.60 5.76
N GLN A 200 -32.09 -12.59 6.03
CA GLN A 200 -33.30 -12.34 5.23
C GLN A 200 -32.96 -11.97 3.79
N ALA A 201 -31.91 -11.17 3.57
CA ALA A 201 -31.48 -10.81 2.22
C ALA A 201 -30.92 -12.01 1.44
N MET A 202 -30.20 -12.91 2.09
CA MET A 202 -29.76 -14.18 1.48
C MET A 202 -30.95 -15.02 1.03
N GLU A 203 -31.97 -15.21 1.87
CA GLU A 203 -33.15 -15.95 1.50
C GLU A 203 -33.85 -15.35 0.27
N ASN A 204 -34.00 -14.03 0.26
CA ASN A 204 -34.59 -13.32 -0.87
C ASN A 204 -33.70 -13.40 -2.13
N GLY A 205 -32.43 -13.54 -1.96
CA GLY A 205 -31.41 -13.57 -3.01
C GLY A 205 -31.18 -14.95 -3.63
N LYS A 206 -31.65 -16.03 -3.05
CA LYS A 206 -31.48 -17.41 -3.58
C LYS A 206 -31.80 -17.58 -5.08
N LYS A 207 -32.72 -16.78 -5.57
CA LYS A 207 -33.08 -16.74 -7.01
C LYS A 207 -31.98 -16.19 -7.93
N PHE A 208 -31.01 -15.50 -7.39
CA PHE A 208 -29.86 -14.91 -8.14
C PHE A 208 -28.62 -15.77 -8.07
N LEU A 209 -28.63 -16.86 -7.29
CA LEU A 209 -27.52 -17.78 -7.26
C LEU A 209 -27.26 -18.32 -8.68
N PRO A 210 -26.03 -18.24 -9.19
CA PRO A 210 -25.70 -18.82 -10.47
C PRO A 210 -25.98 -20.32 -10.44
N LYS A 211 -26.63 -20.84 -11.48
CA LYS A 211 -26.80 -22.30 -11.62
C LYS A 211 -25.44 -22.93 -11.82
N GLU A 212 -25.18 -24.03 -11.11
CA GLU A 212 -23.96 -24.82 -11.28
C GLU A 212 -23.79 -25.18 -12.76
N GLY A 213 -22.67 -24.76 -13.38
CA GLY A 213 -22.35 -25.14 -14.75
C GLY A 213 -21.99 -24.01 -15.73
N ARG A 214 -21.63 -22.82 -15.26
CA ARG A 214 -21.01 -21.78 -16.13
C ARG A 214 -19.65 -21.36 -15.62
#